data_3690f1bb047e196a5880c0bbbaa180e7
#
_entry.id   3690f1bb047e196a5880c0bbbaa180e7
#
_cell.length_a   1.000
_cell.length_b   1.000
_cell.length_c   1.000
_cell.angle_alpha   90.00
_cell.angle_beta   90.00
_cell.angle_gamma   90.00
#
_symmetry.space_group_name_H-M   'P 1'
#
loop_
_entity.id
_entity.type
_entity.pdbx_description
1 polymer ?
#
loop_
_entity_poly.entity_id
_entity_poly.type
_entity_poly.pdbx_seq_one_letter_code
_entity_poly.pdbx_strand_id
1 'polypeptide(L)'
;MLKTTILAAAIPAALLLAGPAAAQISEPLRGMLEAAIDSGNAGEVDTVAKYAKRARPDEAAEIDALVHGWKDKVAERKIADLKNATFLERWEGQGQLGFSRSTGGSNDLGLNAGLQLKRLGADWTHAFRSQIDYQKSNDVVTRERITAALESQFRFEDNAFAFGQAQYDRDRVQGIAQRFAISGGLGWTVVDDPGLRIALKGGPAYRYTDYRTAPNERVLTGLAALDGRWRIATGVTLTQHAETFVAAQNSTFASTTALDTSILGPLKARFSYTLDYQTQPPVGAVDLNTLSRASLVYDF
;
A
#
# COMPACT_ATOMS: atom_id res chain seq x y z
N MET A 1 -60.50 -46.38 64.18
CA MET A 1 -59.55 -45.33 63.91
C MET A 1 -59.13 -45.41 62.50
N LEU A 2 -59.79 -44.64 61.62
CA LEU A 2 -59.49 -44.58 60.17
C LEU A 2 -58.43 -43.51 59.94
N LYS A 3 -57.29 -43.85 59.31
CA LYS A 3 -56.31 -42.92 58.85
C LYS A 3 -56.56 -42.72 57.35
N THR A 4 -57.04 -41.56 57.00
CA THR A 4 -57.20 -41.12 55.57
C THR A 4 -55.88 -40.57 55.04
N THR A 5 -55.29 -41.24 54.07
CA THR A 5 -54.09 -40.78 53.39
C THR A 5 -54.50 -39.99 52.10
N ILE A 6 -54.22 -38.70 52.08
CA ILE A 6 -54.41 -37.83 50.91
C ILE A 6 -53.19 -37.95 49.97
N LEU A 7 -53.42 -38.46 48.77
CA LEU A 7 -52.41 -38.55 47.71
C LEU A 7 -52.40 -37.24 46.95
N ALA A 8 -51.38 -36.44 47.10
CA ALA A 8 -51.17 -35.22 46.30
C ALA A 8 -50.50 -35.58 44.98
N ALA A 9 -51.18 -35.43 43.89
CA ALA A 9 -50.66 -35.57 42.55
C ALA A 9 -49.89 -34.28 42.11
N ALA A 10 -48.58 -34.35 42.03
CA ALA A 10 -47.74 -33.28 41.48
C ALA A 10 -47.70 -33.40 39.95
N ILE A 11 -48.23 -32.41 39.26
CA ILE A 11 -48.12 -32.23 37.79
C ILE A 11 -46.80 -31.50 37.53
N PRO A 12 -45.85 -32.08 36.76
CA PRO A 12 -44.66 -31.31 36.34
C PRO A 12 -45.04 -30.37 35.19
N ALA A 13 -45.03 -29.06 35.46
CA ALA A 13 -45.08 -28.05 34.43
C ALA A 13 -43.76 -28.04 33.66
N ALA A 14 -43.69 -28.70 32.51
CA ALA A 14 -42.61 -28.56 31.56
C ALA A 14 -42.72 -27.18 30.88
N LEU A 15 -41.96 -26.20 31.38
CA LEU A 15 -41.71 -24.95 30.64
C LEU A 15 -40.86 -25.30 29.39
N LEU A 16 -41.52 -25.38 28.23
CA LEU A 16 -40.84 -25.32 26.94
C LEU A 16 -40.29 -23.90 26.77
N LEU A 17 -39.00 -23.72 27.04
CA LEU A 17 -38.22 -22.58 26.62
C LEU A 17 -38.12 -22.69 25.09
N ALA A 18 -39.11 -22.15 24.36
CA ALA A 18 -38.96 -21.85 22.95
C ALA A 18 -37.91 -20.73 22.83
N GLY A 19 -36.66 -21.12 22.57
CA GLY A 19 -35.65 -20.14 22.11
C GLY A 19 -36.18 -19.41 20.86
N PRO A 20 -35.81 -18.15 20.63
CA PRO A 20 -36.19 -17.44 19.43
C PRO A 20 -35.78 -18.30 18.23
N ALA A 21 -36.73 -18.76 17.43
CA ALA A 21 -36.45 -19.40 16.15
C ALA A 21 -35.71 -18.36 15.32
N ALA A 22 -34.44 -18.62 14.99
CA ALA A 22 -33.71 -17.76 14.07
C ALA A 22 -34.54 -17.69 12.77
N ALA A 23 -34.87 -16.47 12.36
CA ALA A 23 -35.66 -16.25 11.16
C ALA A 23 -34.85 -16.71 9.95
N GLN A 24 -35.21 -17.82 9.32
CA GLN A 24 -34.50 -18.31 8.14
C GLN A 24 -34.68 -17.33 7.00
N ILE A 25 -33.55 -17.03 6.28
CA ILE A 25 -33.61 -16.19 5.07
C ILE A 25 -34.66 -16.76 4.12
N SER A 26 -35.60 -15.92 3.69
CA SER A 26 -36.63 -16.31 2.74
C SER A 26 -36.02 -16.79 1.42
N GLU A 27 -36.58 -17.85 0.82
CA GLU A 27 -36.01 -18.47 -0.40
C GLU A 27 -35.71 -17.48 -1.54
N PRO A 28 -36.58 -16.47 -1.85
CA PRO A 28 -36.25 -15.50 -2.89
C PRO A 28 -35.02 -14.65 -2.55
N LEU A 29 -34.86 -14.22 -1.29
CA LEU A 29 -33.70 -13.43 -0.86
C LEU A 29 -32.43 -14.28 -0.81
N ARG A 30 -32.55 -15.55 -0.40
CA ARG A 30 -31.43 -16.49 -0.43
C ARG A 30 -30.94 -16.70 -1.85
N GLY A 31 -31.81 -16.94 -2.81
CA GLY A 31 -31.45 -17.10 -4.23
C GLY A 31 -30.78 -15.85 -4.82
N MET A 32 -31.24 -14.65 -4.45
CA MET A 32 -30.58 -13.40 -4.88
C MET A 32 -29.17 -13.23 -4.28
N LEU A 33 -28.98 -13.58 -3.00
CA LEU A 33 -27.68 -13.53 -2.33
C LEU A 33 -26.72 -14.59 -2.90
N GLU A 34 -27.19 -15.81 -3.13
CA GLU A 34 -26.39 -16.87 -3.72
C GLU A 34 -25.96 -16.52 -5.15
N ALA A 35 -26.85 -15.98 -5.98
CA ALA A 35 -26.50 -15.50 -7.31
C ALA A 35 -25.44 -14.38 -7.28
N ALA A 36 -25.54 -13.44 -6.32
CA ALA A 36 -24.51 -12.42 -6.13
C ALA A 36 -23.18 -13.01 -5.63
N ILE A 37 -23.22 -14.02 -4.76
CA ILE A 37 -22.06 -14.76 -4.27
C ILE A 37 -21.38 -15.54 -5.41
N ASP A 38 -22.15 -16.17 -6.28
CA ASP A 38 -21.63 -16.93 -7.43
C ASP A 38 -20.98 -16.04 -8.48
N SER A 39 -21.39 -14.76 -8.57
CA SER A 39 -20.70 -13.78 -9.43
C SER A 39 -19.25 -13.51 -8.97
N GLY A 40 -18.92 -13.79 -7.71
CA GLY A 40 -17.60 -13.52 -7.11
C GLY A 40 -17.32 -12.04 -6.89
N ASN A 41 -18.26 -11.14 -7.20
CA ASN A 41 -18.08 -9.69 -7.08
C ASN A 41 -18.52 -9.19 -5.70
N ALA A 42 -17.56 -8.84 -4.83
CA ALA A 42 -17.84 -8.38 -3.48
C ALA A 42 -18.74 -7.12 -3.44
N GLY A 43 -18.65 -6.23 -4.43
CA GLY A 43 -19.49 -5.05 -4.52
C GLY A 43 -20.96 -5.38 -4.82
N GLU A 44 -21.20 -6.42 -5.62
CA GLU A 44 -22.57 -6.93 -5.88
C GLU A 44 -23.14 -7.58 -4.64
N VAL A 45 -22.36 -8.44 -3.97
CA VAL A 45 -22.77 -9.09 -2.71
C VAL A 45 -23.12 -8.05 -1.65
N ASP A 46 -22.28 -7.04 -1.43
CA ASP A 46 -22.55 -5.97 -0.48
C ASP A 46 -23.79 -5.15 -0.84
N THR A 47 -24.01 -4.90 -2.12
CA THR A 47 -25.17 -4.18 -2.63
C THR A 47 -26.46 -4.96 -2.41
N VAL A 48 -26.46 -6.24 -2.80
CA VAL A 48 -27.63 -7.13 -2.61
C VAL A 48 -27.92 -7.31 -1.12
N ALA A 49 -26.91 -7.56 -0.28
CA ALA A 49 -27.06 -7.69 1.16
C ALA A 49 -27.64 -6.41 1.81
N LYS A 50 -27.17 -5.25 1.38
CA LYS A 50 -27.69 -3.95 1.86
C LYS A 50 -29.20 -3.77 1.58
N TYR A 51 -29.64 -4.11 0.37
CA TYR A 51 -31.05 -3.98 0.01
C TYR A 51 -31.90 -5.11 0.61
N ALA A 52 -31.38 -6.32 0.70
CA ALA A 52 -32.04 -7.44 1.38
C ALA A 52 -32.33 -7.11 2.85
N LYS A 53 -31.36 -6.59 3.60
CA LYS A 53 -31.53 -6.15 5.01
C LYS A 53 -32.53 -5.01 5.17
N ARG A 54 -32.65 -4.12 4.16
CA ARG A 54 -33.64 -3.06 4.19
C ARG A 54 -35.05 -3.58 3.93
N ALA A 55 -35.19 -4.58 3.05
CA ALA A 55 -36.48 -5.20 2.74
C ALA A 55 -36.96 -6.12 3.86
N ARG A 56 -36.03 -6.79 4.55
CA ARG A 56 -36.31 -7.76 5.62
C ARG A 56 -35.38 -7.55 6.80
N PRO A 57 -35.66 -6.56 7.66
CA PRO A 57 -34.83 -6.27 8.84
C PRO A 57 -34.80 -7.42 9.86
N ASP A 58 -35.84 -8.24 9.89
CA ASP A 58 -35.98 -9.43 10.72
C ASP A 58 -34.99 -10.55 10.32
N GLU A 59 -34.56 -10.61 9.05
CA GLU A 59 -33.61 -11.58 8.52
C GLU A 59 -32.16 -11.02 8.48
N ALA A 60 -31.93 -9.78 8.95
CA ALA A 60 -30.64 -9.08 8.79
C ALA A 60 -29.46 -9.82 9.41
N ALA A 61 -29.63 -10.46 10.57
CA ALA A 61 -28.56 -11.20 11.23
C ALA A 61 -28.09 -12.42 10.42
N GLU A 62 -29.00 -13.15 9.78
CA GLU A 62 -28.68 -14.30 8.96
C GLU A 62 -28.06 -13.89 7.60
N ILE A 63 -28.56 -12.79 7.01
CA ILE A 63 -27.95 -12.21 5.82
C ILE A 63 -26.50 -11.80 6.12
N ASP A 64 -26.24 -11.15 7.26
CA ASP A 64 -24.87 -10.81 7.65
C ASP A 64 -24.02 -12.06 7.89
N ALA A 65 -24.54 -13.09 8.55
CA ALA A 65 -23.81 -14.35 8.76
C ALA A 65 -23.44 -15.03 7.43
N LEU A 66 -24.37 -15.08 6.46
CA LEU A 66 -24.12 -15.65 5.13
C LEU A 66 -23.01 -14.87 4.38
N VAL A 67 -23.10 -13.55 4.38
CA VAL A 67 -22.13 -12.68 3.70
C VAL A 67 -20.76 -12.75 4.38
N HIS A 68 -20.69 -12.74 5.70
CA HIS A 68 -19.46 -12.90 6.46
C HIS A 68 -18.82 -14.28 6.19
N GLY A 69 -19.59 -15.36 6.29
CA GLY A 69 -19.07 -16.70 6.00
C GLY A 69 -18.55 -16.87 4.56
N TRP A 70 -19.15 -16.19 3.58
CA TRP A 70 -18.62 -16.13 2.23
C TRP A 70 -17.31 -15.31 2.16
N LYS A 71 -17.26 -14.11 2.77
CA LYS A 71 -16.06 -13.27 2.83
C LYS A 71 -14.89 -14.01 3.48
N ASP A 72 -15.14 -14.73 4.57
CA ASP A 72 -14.12 -15.52 5.26
C ASP A 72 -13.57 -16.64 4.35
N LYS A 73 -14.44 -17.38 3.65
CA LYS A 73 -14.02 -18.39 2.69
C LYS A 73 -13.22 -17.81 1.51
N VAL A 74 -13.60 -16.63 1.02
CA VAL A 74 -12.84 -15.92 -0.04
C VAL A 74 -11.47 -15.51 0.49
N ALA A 75 -11.39 -14.97 1.72
CA ALA A 75 -10.14 -14.60 2.37
C ALA A 75 -9.24 -15.83 2.59
N GLU A 76 -9.78 -16.93 3.10
CA GLU A 76 -9.04 -18.20 3.28
C GLU A 76 -8.48 -18.74 1.96
N ARG A 77 -9.30 -18.78 0.90
CA ARG A 77 -8.84 -19.19 -0.44
C ARG A 77 -7.72 -18.29 -0.94
N LYS A 78 -7.86 -16.97 -0.80
CA LYS A 78 -6.83 -16.01 -1.20
C LYS A 78 -5.53 -16.24 -0.42
N ILE A 79 -5.59 -16.50 0.88
CA ILE A 79 -4.42 -16.81 1.71
C ILE A 79 -3.79 -18.14 1.25
N ALA A 80 -4.59 -19.18 1.00
CA ALA A 80 -4.10 -20.46 0.51
C ALA A 80 -3.41 -20.31 -0.86
N ASP A 81 -4.00 -19.56 -1.78
CA ASP A 81 -3.43 -19.25 -3.08
C ASP A 81 -2.11 -18.45 -2.97
N LEU A 82 -2.03 -17.53 -2.01
CA LEU A 82 -0.80 -16.76 -1.77
C LEU A 82 0.31 -17.63 -1.16
N LYS A 83 -0.03 -18.60 -0.31
CA LYS A 83 0.93 -19.55 0.27
C LYS A 83 1.47 -20.55 -0.75
N ASN A 84 0.65 -20.95 -1.72
CA ASN A 84 1.01 -21.92 -2.75
C ASN A 84 1.72 -21.27 -3.96
N ALA A 85 1.66 -19.95 -4.11
CA ALA A 85 2.28 -19.26 -5.22
C ALA A 85 3.81 -19.32 -5.15
N THR A 86 4.47 -19.66 -6.25
CA THR A 86 5.92 -19.64 -6.38
C THR A 86 6.47 -18.21 -6.30
N PHE A 87 7.78 -18.05 -6.07
CA PHE A 87 8.39 -16.71 -5.93
C PHE A 87 8.23 -15.86 -7.21
N LEU A 88 8.18 -16.46 -8.39
CA LEU A 88 8.03 -15.73 -9.66
C LEU A 88 6.59 -15.34 -10.00
N GLU A 89 5.62 -15.86 -9.26
CA GLU A 89 4.21 -15.54 -9.45
C GLU A 89 3.77 -14.34 -8.60
N ARG A 90 2.65 -13.73 -8.98
CA ARG A 90 1.98 -12.65 -8.23
C ARG A 90 2.79 -11.35 -8.14
N TRP A 91 3.60 -11.10 -9.14
CA TRP A 91 4.20 -9.79 -9.32
C TRP A 91 3.23 -8.87 -10.06
N GLU A 92 3.02 -7.70 -9.49
CA GLU A 92 2.34 -6.57 -10.10
C GLU A 92 3.37 -5.52 -10.42
N GLY A 93 3.28 -4.88 -11.58
CA GLY A 93 4.29 -3.93 -12.01
C GLY A 93 3.70 -2.64 -12.55
N GLN A 94 4.50 -1.58 -12.44
CA GLN A 94 4.26 -0.30 -13.11
C GLN A 94 5.54 0.13 -13.81
N GLY A 95 5.46 0.35 -15.11
CA GLY A 95 6.48 1.03 -15.89
C GLY A 95 6.07 2.49 -16.12
N GLN A 96 7.00 3.44 -15.95
CA GLN A 96 6.74 4.84 -16.28
C GLN A 96 7.79 5.40 -17.22
N LEU A 97 7.37 6.25 -18.16
CA LEU A 97 8.22 7.03 -19.04
C LEU A 97 7.71 8.46 -19.07
N GLY A 98 8.62 9.41 -18.96
CA GLY A 98 8.32 10.83 -19.06
C GLY A 98 9.37 11.56 -19.87
N PHE A 99 8.91 12.58 -20.58
CA PHE A 99 9.74 13.44 -21.42
C PHE A 99 9.33 14.90 -21.19
N SER A 100 10.31 15.78 -21.10
CA SER A 100 10.08 17.22 -21.07
C SER A 100 11.03 17.93 -22.02
N ARG A 101 10.51 18.95 -22.71
CA ARG A 101 11.31 19.84 -23.56
C ARG A 101 10.84 21.27 -23.35
N SER A 102 11.80 22.16 -23.14
CA SER A 102 11.59 23.61 -23.14
C SER A 102 12.48 24.23 -24.16
N THR A 103 11.99 25.27 -24.86
CA THR A 103 12.73 26.05 -25.86
C THR A 103 12.40 27.52 -25.68
N GLY A 104 13.35 28.41 -25.95
CA GLY A 104 13.19 29.86 -25.80
C GLY A 104 14.32 30.44 -24.95
N GLY A 105 14.05 30.94 -23.74
CA GLY A 105 15.07 31.47 -22.85
C GLY A 105 16.07 30.42 -22.31
N SER A 106 15.67 29.14 -22.25
CA SER A 106 16.54 27.98 -22.07
C SER A 106 16.16 26.88 -23.08
N ASN A 107 17.12 26.02 -23.41
CA ASN A 107 16.88 24.83 -24.20
C ASN A 107 17.04 23.60 -23.32
N ASP A 108 15.93 23.16 -22.71
CA ASP A 108 15.94 22.09 -21.73
C ASP A 108 15.38 20.81 -22.34
N LEU A 109 16.05 19.70 -22.05
CA LEU A 109 15.63 18.35 -22.38
C LEU A 109 15.64 17.51 -21.09
N GLY A 110 14.50 16.93 -20.74
CA GLY A 110 14.37 16.02 -19.61
C GLY A 110 13.80 14.68 -20.03
N LEU A 111 14.40 13.61 -19.51
CA LEU A 111 13.94 12.23 -19.67
C LEU A 111 13.86 11.59 -18.29
N ASN A 112 12.81 10.81 -18.05
CA ASN A 112 12.74 9.98 -16.87
C ASN A 112 12.14 8.61 -17.23
N ALA A 113 12.63 7.58 -16.54
CA ALA A 113 12.11 6.22 -16.63
C ALA A 113 12.03 5.64 -15.23
N GLY A 114 10.97 4.87 -14.96
CA GLY A 114 10.79 4.22 -13.65
C GLY A 114 10.18 2.84 -13.80
N LEU A 115 10.53 1.97 -12.88
CA LEU A 115 9.97 0.63 -12.73
C LEU A 115 9.62 0.40 -11.26
N GLN A 116 8.41 -0.05 -11.01
CA GLN A 116 7.97 -0.49 -9.70
C GLN A 116 7.42 -1.90 -9.84
N LEU A 117 7.89 -2.81 -9.00
CA LEU A 117 7.42 -4.18 -8.93
C LEU A 117 7.00 -4.46 -7.50
N LYS A 118 5.88 -5.11 -7.31
CA LYS A 118 5.39 -5.51 -6.00
C LYS A 118 4.90 -6.95 -6.06
N ARG A 119 5.34 -7.76 -5.10
CA ARG A 119 4.85 -9.12 -4.90
C ARG A 119 4.14 -9.20 -3.56
N LEU A 120 2.90 -9.64 -3.60
CA LEU A 120 2.10 -9.91 -2.41
C LEU A 120 2.15 -11.41 -2.09
N GLY A 121 2.68 -11.76 -0.94
CA GLY A 121 2.57 -13.11 -0.35
C GLY A 121 1.57 -13.10 0.82
N ALA A 122 1.44 -14.23 1.50
CA ALA A 122 0.55 -14.36 2.66
C ALA A 122 0.99 -13.42 3.80
N ASP A 123 2.24 -13.54 4.22
CA ASP A 123 2.82 -12.74 5.30
C ASP A 123 3.93 -11.81 4.82
N TRP A 124 4.47 -12.05 3.60
CA TRP A 124 5.55 -11.29 3.01
C TRP A 124 5.08 -10.41 1.87
N THR A 125 5.56 -9.18 1.85
CA THR A 125 5.45 -8.27 0.71
C THR A 125 6.85 -7.88 0.28
N HIS A 126 7.16 -8.04 -1.01
CA HIS A 126 8.40 -7.55 -1.60
C HIS A 126 8.08 -6.42 -2.56
N ALA A 127 8.85 -5.35 -2.51
CA ALA A 127 8.70 -4.21 -3.40
C ALA A 127 10.07 -3.81 -3.95
N PHE A 128 10.15 -3.66 -5.26
CA PHE A 128 11.29 -3.08 -5.94
C PHE A 128 10.86 -1.78 -6.61
N ARG A 129 11.66 -0.73 -6.46
CA ARG A 129 11.46 0.57 -7.10
C ARG A 129 12.76 1.01 -7.74
N SER A 130 12.71 1.49 -8.97
CA SER A 130 13.85 2.14 -9.60
C SER A 130 13.39 3.36 -10.38
N GLN A 131 14.24 4.36 -10.44
CA GLN A 131 14.00 5.61 -11.14
C GLN A 131 15.30 6.11 -11.75
N ILE A 132 15.23 6.56 -13.00
CA ILE A 132 16.31 7.22 -13.73
C ILE A 132 15.79 8.58 -14.16
N ASP A 133 16.52 9.63 -13.80
CA ASP A 133 16.25 11.01 -14.22
C ASP A 133 17.48 11.58 -14.91
N TYR A 134 17.27 12.08 -16.11
CA TYR A 134 18.28 12.83 -16.86
C TYR A 134 17.70 14.15 -17.32
N GLN A 135 18.42 15.24 -17.09
CA GLN A 135 18.04 16.56 -17.58
C GLN A 135 19.26 17.31 -18.07
N LYS A 136 19.11 18.00 -19.19
CA LYS A 136 20.10 18.86 -19.80
C LYS A 136 19.48 20.23 -20.04
N SER A 137 20.18 21.29 -19.68
CA SER A 137 19.77 22.68 -19.90
C SER A 137 20.90 23.42 -20.57
N ASN A 138 20.62 24.03 -21.74
CA ASN A 138 21.61 24.76 -22.55
C ASN A 138 22.91 23.95 -22.74
N ASP A 139 22.79 22.67 -23.09
CA ASP A 139 23.90 21.73 -23.31
C ASP A 139 24.66 21.32 -22.01
N VAL A 140 24.29 21.78 -20.84
CA VAL A 140 24.85 21.38 -19.57
C VAL A 140 23.93 20.37 -18.89
N VAL A 141 24.48 19.26 -18.40
CA VAL A 141 23.74 18.28 -17.63
C VAL A 141 23.41 18.86 -16.25
N THR A 142 22.11 19.06 -15.97
CA THR A 142 21.60 19.64 -14.74
C THR A 142 21.01 18.59 -13.79
N ARG A 143 20.76 17.36 -14.30
CA ARG A 143 20.34 16.21 -13.51
C ARG A 143 20.81 14.90 -14.15
N GLU A 144 21.44 14.06 -13.37
CA GLU A 144 21.81 12.68 -13.73
C GLU A 144 21.72 11.85 -12.45
N ARG A 145 20.52 11.31 -12.19
CA ARG A 145 20.23 10.56 -10.99
C ARG A 145 19.68 9.18 -11.31
N ILE A 146 20.15 8.17 -10.57
CA ILE A 146 19.66 6.80 -10.61
C ILE A 146 19.37 6.40 -9.16
N THR A 147 18.17 5.93 -8.91
CA THR A 147 17.79 5.35 -7.62
C THR A 147 17.25 3.95 -7.81
N ALA A 148 17.55 3.06 -6.88
CA ALA A 148 16.94 1.73 -6.81
C ALA A 148 16.76 1.36 -5.35
N ALA A 149 15.62 0.77 -5.00
CA ALA A 149 15.32 0.29 -3.65
C ALA A 149 14.60 -1.05 -3.71
N LEU A 150 15.06 -1.98 -2.89
CA LEU A 150 14.41 -3.26 -2.63
C LEU A 150 13.98 -3.28 -1.17
N GLU A 151 12.72 -3.55 -0.94
CA GLU A 151 12.13 -3.64 0.39
C GLU A 151 11.39 -4.96 0.55
N SER A 152 11.55 -5.58 1.70
CA SER A 152 10.81 -6.77 2.12
C SER A 152 10.15 -6.48 3.45
N GLN A 153 8.85 -6.72 3.53
CA GLN A 153 8.04 -6.55 4.73
C GLN A 153 7.49 -7.91 5.17
N PHE A 154 7.58 -8.20 6.45
CA PHE A 154 6.96 -9.35 7.10
C PHE A 154 5.85 -8.86 8.03
N ARG A 155 4.61 -9.20 7.73
CA ARG A 155 3.44 -8.86 8.53
C ARG A 155 3.28 -9.89 9.65
N PHE A 156 3.31 -9.45 10.90
CA PHE A 156 3.14 -10.28 12.09
C PHE A 156 1.84 -9.98 12.83
N GLU A 157 1.20 -8.84 12.55
CA GLU A 157 -0.14 -8.44 12.99
C GLU A 157 -0.88 -7.76 11.82
N ASP A 158 -2.19 -7.56 11.96
CA ASP A 158 -3.01 -6.99 10.89
C ASP A 158 -2.52 -5.61 10.44
N ASN A 159 -2.03 -4.81 11.38
CA ASN A 159 -1.57 -3.45 11.15
C ASN A 159 -0.07 -3.24 11.38
N ALA A 160 0.69 -4.27 11.83
CA ALA A 160 2.10 -4.16 12.16
C ALA A 160 2.96 -5.09 11.29
N PHE A 161 4.13 -4.59 10.92
CA PHE A 161 5.09 -5.33 10.10
C PHE A 161 6.54 -5.01 10.50
N ALA A 162 7.42 -5.98 10.31
CA ALA A 162 8.87 -5.75 10.28
C ALA A 162 9.31 -5.52 8.83
N PHE A 163 10.33 -4.70 8.61
CA PHE A 163 10.85 -4.47 7.27
C PHE A 163 12.38 -4.55 7.22
N GLY A 164 12.89 -4.90 6.03
CA GLY A 164 14.27 -4.74 5.62
C GLY A 164 14.32 -4.05 4.27
N GLN A 165 15.21 -3.06 4.09
CA GLN A 165 15.34 -2.26 2.88
C GLN A 165 16.82 -2.14 2.51
N ALA A 166 17.11 -2.30 1.22
CA ALA A 166 18.38 -1.94 0.60
C ALA A 166 18.14 -0.89 -0.47
N GLN A 167 18.93 0.18 -0.45
CA GLN A 167 18.78 1.31 -1.34
C GLN A 167 20.11 1.66 -2.00
N TYR A 168 20.05 1.98 -3.28
CA TYR A 168 21.14 2.54 -4.07
C TYR A 168 20.72 3.89 -4.64
N ASP A 169 21.61 4.86 -4.57
CA ASP A 169 21.41 6.19 -5.10
C ASP A 169 22.72 6.67 -5.74
N ARG A 170 22.61 7.26 -6.93
CA ARG A 170 23.70 7.92 -7.63
C ARG A 170 23.18 9.26 -8.15
N ASP A 171 23.85 10.34 -7.81
CA ASP A 171 23.52 11.68 -8.29
C ASP A 171 24.81 12.44 -8.61
N ARG A 172 25.19 12.40 -9.89
CA ARG A 172 26.46 12.98 -10.33
C ARG A 172 26.50 14.49 -10.23
N VAL A 173 25.36 15.15 -10.39
CA VAL A 173 25.25 16.61 -10.29
C VAL A 173 25.37 17.06 -8.86
N GLN A 174 24.83 16.28 -7.90
CA GLN A 174 24.98 16.50 -6.46
C GLN A 174 26.31 15.98 -5.90
N GLY A 175 27.26 15.57 -6.76
CA GLY A 175 28.56 15.08 -6.35
C GLY A 175 28.57 13.70 -5.68
N ILE A 176 27.47 12.93 -5.78
CA ILE A 176 27.35 11.58 -5.23
C ILE A 176 27.72 10.59 -6.35
N ALA A 177 28.89 9.95 -6.23
CA ALA A 177 29.30 8.89 -7.16
C ALA A 177 28.45 7.64 -6.96
N GLN A 178 28.24 7.25 -5.72
CA GLN A 178 27.34 6.17 -5.30
C GLN A 178 27.02 6.26 -3.82
N ARG A 179 25.81 5.87 -3.47
CA ARG A 179 25.34 5.79 -2.08
C ARG A 179 24.58 4.48 -1.90
N PHE A 180 24.94 3.75 -0.86
CA PHE A 180 24.23 2.54 -0.44
C PHE A 180 23.69 2.76 0.96
N ALA A 181 22.44 2.34 1.18
CA ALA A 181 21.85 2.29 2.51
C ALA A 181 21.19 0.93 2.73
N ILE A 182 21.39 0.38 3.92
CA ILE A 182 20.69 -0.81 4.40
C ILE A 182 19.98 -0.39 5.68
N SER A 183 18.70 -0.67 5.78
CA SER A 183 17.88 -0.34 6.94
C SER A 183 16.95 -1.50 7.30
N GLY A 184 16.51 -1.52 8.54
CA GLY A 184 15.52 -2.47 9.03
C GLY A 184 14.85 -1.94 10.28
N GLY A 185 13.64 -2.40 10.54
CA GLY A 185 12.87 -1.91 11.68
C GLY A 185 11.43 -2.39 11.67
N LEU A 186 10.57 -1.58 12.28
CA LEU A 186 9.16 -1.85 12.41
C LEU A 186 8.33 -0.79 11.68
N GLY A 187 7.14 -1.18 11.29
CA GLY A 187 6.17 -0.27 10.68
C GLY A 187 4.74 -0.60 11.10
N TRP A 188 3.87 0.39 10.94
CA TRP A 188 2.45 0.30 11.25
C TRP A 188 1.63 0.90 10.10
N THR A 189 0.57 0.19 9.74
CA THR A 189 -0.50 0.74 8.91
C THR A 189 -1.47 1.46 9.85
N VAL A 190 -1.42 2.80 9.83
CA VAL A 190 -2.21 3.66 10.74
C VAL A 190 -3.65 3.80 10.25
N VAL A 191 -3.83 3.78 8.92
CA VAL A 191 -5.14 3.79 8.26
C VAL A 191 -5.12 2.72 7.16
N ASP A 192 -6.11 1.85 7.12
CA ASP A 192 -6.29 0.80 6.09
C ASP A 192 -7.75 0.70 5.65
N ASP A 193 -8.26 1.78 5.05
CA ASP A 193 -9.59 1.85 4.47
C ASP A 193 -9.55 1.60 2.95
N PRO A 194 -10.66 1.18 2.32
CA PRO A 194 -10.71 0.90 0.88
C PRO A 194 -10.28 2.08 -0.01
N GLY A 195 -10.41 3.32 0.49
CA GLY A 195 -10.05 4.55 -0.22
C GLY A 195 -8.78 5.22 0.27
N LEU A 196 -8.31 4.91 1.49
CA LEU A 196 -7.18 5.58 2.12
C LEU A 196 -6.32 4.58 2.88
N ARG A 197 -5.04 4.50 2.52
CA ARG A 197 -4.06 3.74 3.28
C ARG A 197 -2.89 4.64 3.66
N ILE A 198 -2.49 4.60 4.93
CA ILE A 198 -1.33 5.32 5.45
C ILE A 198 -0.51 4.35 6.31
N ALA A 199 0.76 4.21 5.98
CA ALA A 199 1.71 3.41 6.73
C ALA A 199 2.92 4.26 7.13
N LEU A 200 3.42 4.02 8.34
CA LEU A 200 4.63 4.60 8.89
C LEU A 200 5.62 3.49 9.19
N LYS A 201 6.90 3.74 8.99
CA LYS A 201 7.96 2.79 9.37
C LYS A 201 9.18 3.54 9.87
N GLY A 202 9.97 2.88 10.70
CA GLY A 202 11.21 3.44 11.20
C GLY A 202 12.13 2.39 11.80
N GLY A 203 13.42 2.75 11.87
CA GLY A 203 14.44 1.88 12.44
C GLY A 203 15.86 2.34 12.14
N PRO A 204 16.87 1.60 12.60
CA PRO A 204 18.26 1.88 12.30
C PRO A 204 18.58 1.66 10.81
N ALA A 205 19.52 2.46 10.30
CA ALA A 205 20.06 2.32 8.97
C ALA A 205 21.57 2.55 8.98
N TYR A 206 22.28 1.84 8.12
CA TYR A 206 23.68 2.07 7.84
C TYR A 206 23.82 2.60 6.41
N ARG A 207 24.51 3.74 6.27
CA ARG A 207 24.70 4.42 4.99
C ARG A 207 26.17 4.57 4.67
N TYR A 208 26.55 4.18 3.45
CA TYR A 208 27.84 4.44 2.84
C TYR A 208 27.64 5.38 1.66
N THR A 209 28.40 6.47 1.60
CA THR A 209 28.38 7.45 0.50
C THR A 209 29.80 7.64 -0.02
N ASP A 210 29.96 7.43 -1.32
CA ASP A 210 31.17 7.75 -2.07
C ASP A 210 30.92 9.06 -2.82
N TYR A 211 31.65 10.10 -2.45
CA TYR A 211 31.55 11.41 -3.06
C TYR A 211 32.61 11.56 -4.16
N ARG A 212 32.29 12.32 -5.20
CA ARG A 212 33.22 12.59 -6.32
C ARG A 212 34.38 13.50 -5.92
N THR A 213 34.16 14.42 -4.97
CA THR A 213 35.09 15.50 -4.62
C THR A 213 35.32 15.64 -3.12
N ALA A 214 34.73 14.76 -2.30
CA ALA A 214 34.87 14.76 -0.85
C ALA A 214 35.25 13.36 -0.37
N PRO A 215 35.75 13.21 0.87
CA PRO A 215 36.02 11.91 1.47
C PRO A 215 34.74 11.06 1.57
N ASN A 216 34.90 9.73 1.44
CA ASN A 216 33.80 8.79 1.62
C ASN A 216 33.25 8.85 3.04
N GLU A 217 31.94 8.73 3.16
CA GLU A 217 31.23 8.79 4.43
C GLU A 217 30.65 7.41 4.76
N ARG A 218 30.78 7.02 6.02
CA ARG A 218 30.14 5.84 6.60
C ARG A 218 29.46 6.25 7.88
N VAL A 219 28.13 6.08 7.94
CA VAL A 219 27.36 6.61 9.07
C VAL A 219 26.21 5.67 9.45
N LEU A 220 26.04 5.50 10.76
CA LEU A 220 24.83 4.91 11.32
C LEU A 220 23.79 6.01 11.45
N THR A 221 22.58 5.79 10.92
CA THR A 221 21.49 6.76 10.87
C THR A 221 20.21 6.16 11.40
N GLY A 222 19.22 6.99 11.73
CA GLY A 222 17.84 6.57 11.90
C GLY A 222 17.08 6.77 10.59
N LEU A 223 16.30 5.77 10.16
CA LEU A 223 15.32 5.88 9.08
C LEU A 223 13.94 6.13 9.66
N ALA A 224 13.19 7.09 9.11
CA ALA A 224 11.75 7.18 9.26
C ALA A 224 11.12 7.41 7.88
N ALA A 225 10.00 6.74 7.59
CA ALA A 225 9.32 6.89 6.32
C ALA A 225 7.79 6.81 6.48
N LEU A 226 7.09 7.46 5.54
CA LEU A 226 5.65 7.50 5.40
C LEU A 226 5.28 7.10 3.98
N ASP A 227 4.38 6.14 3.86
CA ASP A 227 3.74 5.74 2.61
C ASP A 227 2.23 5.99 2.71
N GLY A 228 1.69 6.84 1.83
CA GLY A 228 0.28 7.20 1.76
C GLY A 228 -0.30 6.91 0.37
N ARG A 229 -1.52 6.38 0.32
CA ARG A 229 -2.30 6.22 -0.91
C ARG A 229 -3.75 6.60 -0.65
N TRP A 230 -4.25 7.56 -1.41
CA TRP A 230 -5.61 8.03 -1.31
C TRP A 230 -6.31 7.98 -2.67
N ARG A 231 -7.37 7.17 -2.77
CA ARG A 231 -8.25 7.13 -3.93
C ARG A 231 -9.27 8.26 -3.80
N ILE A 232 -8.99 9.39 -4.46
CA ILE A 232 -9.82 10.61 -4.39
C ILE A 232 -11.15 10.41 -5.13
N ALA A 233 -11.07 9.75 -6.30
CA ALA A 233 -12.22 9.42 -7.12
C ALA A 233 -11.94 8.14 -7.93
N THR A 234 -12.96 7.62 -8.63
CA THR A 234 -12.77 6.51 -9.57
C THR A 234 -11.74 6.91 -10.62
N GLY A 235 -10.66 6.13 -10.73
CA GLY A 235 -9.56 6.39 -11.66
C GLY A 235 -8.58 7.49 -11.23
N VAL A 236 -8.76 8.13 -10.05
CA VAL A 236 -7.87 9.19 -9.55
C VAL A 236 -7.27 8.78 -8.20
N THR A 237 -5.96 8.66 -8.13
CA THR A 237 -5.23 8.25 -6.92
C THR A 237 -4.11 9.25 -6.63
N LEU A 238 -4.06 9.74 -5.38
CA LEU A 238 -2.94 10.49 -4.84
C LEU A 238 -2.04 9.53 -4.06
N THR A 239 -0.75 9.59 -4.30
CA THR A 239 0.25 8.85 -3.53
C THR A 239 1.25 9.81 -2.92
N GLN A 240 1.66 9.51 -1.69
CA GLN A 240 2.69 10.22 -0.95
C GLN A 240 3.73 9.22 -0.47
N HIS A 241 4.99 9.47 -0.78
CA HIS A 241 6.12 8.78 -0.19
C HIS A 241 7.06 9.81 0.41
N ALA A 242 7.36 9.71 1.68
CA ALA A 242 8.33 10.57 2.35
C ALA A 242 9.30 9.70 3.16
N GLU A 243 10.58 10.00 3.07
CA GLU A 243 11.64 9.25 3.73
C GLU A 243 12.68 10.22 4.30
N THR A 244 13.14 9.98 5.51
CA THR A 244 14.24 10.75 6.13
C THR A 244 15.26 9.80 6.73
N PHE A 245 16.55 10.11 6.48
CA PHE A 245 17.67 9.54 7.19
C PHE A 245 18.24 10.59 8.12
N VAL A 246 18.10 10.37 9.42
CA VAL A 246 18.58 11.30 10.47
C VAL A 246 19.96 10.86 10.93
N ALA A 247 20.94 11.72 10.75
CA ALA A 247 22.32 11.52 11.16
C ALA A 247 22.85 12.76 11.88
N ALA A 248 23.89 12.59 12.70
CA ALA A 248 24.47 13.70 13.46
C ALA A 248 25.09 14.79 12.55
N GLN A 249 25.61 14.41 11.38
CA GLN A 249 26.26 15.33 10.45
C GLN A 249 25.37 15.70 9.28
N ASN A 250 24.96 14.73 8.46
CA ASN A 250 24.20 15.00 7.24
C ASN A 250 22.90 14.21 7.20
N SER A 251 21.82 14.85 7.62
CA SER A 251 20.45 14.30 7.49
C SER A 251 19.91 14.57 6.09
N THR A 252 19.14 13.62 5.56
CA THR A 252 18.49 13.74 4.24
C THR A 252 17.00 13.53 4.39
N PHE A 253 16.22 14.30 3.64
CA PHE A 253 14.78 14.14 3.52
C PHE A 253 14.40 14.09 2.05
N ALA A 254 13.63 13.09 1.66
CA ALA A 254 13.08 12.96 0.32
C ALA A 254 11.56 12.79 0.41
N SER A 255 10.83 13.51 -0.41
CA SER A 255 9.36 13.44 -0.47
C SER A 255 8.91 13.44 -1.92
N THR A 256 8.02 12.53 -2.28
CA THR A 256 7.38 12.48 -3.59
C THR A 256 5.88 12.39 -3.43
N THR A 257 5.17 13.39 -3.95
CA THR A 257 3.72 13.40 -4.09
C THR A 257 3.40 13.12 -5.55
N ALA A 258 2.53 12.16 -5.85
CA ALA A 258 2.12 11.87 -7.21
C ALA A 258 0.60 11.73 -7.33
N LEU A 259 0.03 12.32 -8.38
CA LEU A 259 -1.37 12.21 -8.76
C LEU A 259 -1.45 11.36 -10.02
N ASP A 260 -2.08 10.20 -9.92
CA ASP A 260 -2.34 9.28 -11.01
C ASP A 260 -3.79 9.44 -11.49
N THR A 261 -3.97 9.55 -12.80
CA THR A 261 -5.29 9.60 -13.43
C THR A 261 -5.37 8.54 -14.53
N SER A 262 -6.32 7.62 -14.44
CA SER A 262 -6.56 6.59 -15.47
C SER A 262 -7.01 7.23 -16.77
N ILE A 263 -6.36 6.85 -17.89
CA ILE A 263 -6.69 7.32 -19.23
C ILE A 263 -7.50 6.25 -19.96
N LEU A 264 -6.91 5.05 -20.12
CA LEU A 264 -7.53 3.94 -20.84
C LEU A 264 -6.91 2.61 -20.36
N GLY A 265 -7.75 1.72 -19.81
CA GLY A 265 -7.30 0.42 -19.32
C GLY A 265 -6.14 0.55 -18.31
N PRO A 266 -4.99 -0.09 -18.54
CA PRO A 266 -3.83 -0.03 -17.66
C PRO A 266 -3.01 1.26 -17.79
N LEU A 267 -3.34 2.16 -18.74
CA LEU A 267 -2.60 3.38 -18.99
C LEU A 267 -3.09 4.53 -18.12
N LYS A 268 -2.15 5.20 -17.44
CA LYS A 268 -2.40 6.35 -16.56
C LYS A 268 -1.52 7.53 -16.95
N ALA A 269 -2.02 8.74 -16.72
CA ALA A 269 -1.19 9.94 -16.62
C ALA A 269 -0.78 10.11 -15.16
N ARG A 270 0.50 10.41 -14.92
CA ARG A 270 1.04 10.74 -13.61
C ARG A 270 1.64 12.12 -13.62
N PHE A 271 1.22 12.96 -12.69
CA PHE A 271 1.94 14.17 -12.36
C PHE A 271 2.57 13.98 -10.98
N SER A 272 3.88 14.23 -10.84
CA SER A 272 4.59 14.06 -9.58
C SER A 272 5.45 15.28 -9.25
N TYR A 273 5.54 15.56 -7.94
CA TYR A 273 6.41 16.57 -7.37
C TYR A 273 7.32 15.89 -6.35
N THR A 274 8.62 15.99 -6.56
CA THR A 274 9.65 15.45 -5.68
C THR A 274 10.41 16.60 -5.04
N LEU A 275 10.69 16.48 -3.75
CA LEU A 275 11.50 17.37 -2.95
C LEU A 275 12.61 16.52 -2.31
N ASP A 276 13.86 16.93 -2.50
CA ASP A 276 15.05 16.33 -1.88
C ASP A 276 15.78 17.42 -1.09
N TYR A 277 15.99 17.19 0.20
CA TYR A 277 16.68 18.11 1.11
C TYR A 277 17.84 17.41 1.82
N GLN A 278 18.97 18.12 1.97
CA GLN A 278 20.13 17.66 2.73
C GLN A 278 20.59 18.77 3.67
N THR A 279 20.90 18.45 4.93
CA THR A 279 21.35 19.45 5.90
C THR A 279 22.77 19.95 5.65
N GLN A 280 23.63 19.08 5.11
CA GLN A 280 25.03 19.40 4.79
C GLN A 280 25.39 18.76 3.43
N PRO A 281 25.00 19.38 2.31
CA PRO A 281 25.34 18.87 0.99
C PRO A 281 26.84 19.04 0.72
N PRO A 282 27.44 18.24 -0.21
CA PRO A 282 28.81 18.45 -0.67
C PRO A 282 29.01 19.86 -1.22
N VAL A 283 30.26 20.35 -1.16
CA VAL A 283 30.62 21.67 -1.69
C VAL A 283 30.24 21.77 -3.18
N GLY A 284 29.47 22.81 -3.51
CA GLY A 284 28.95 23.05 -4.86
C GLY A 284 27.61 22.39 -5.15
N ALA A 285 27.08 21.53 -4.25
CA ALA A 285 25.72 21.01 -4.33
C ALA A 285 24.73 21.93 -3.60
N VAL A 286 23.44 21.87 -3.97
CA VAL A 286 22.37 22.62 -3.30
C VAL A 286 21.75 21.77 -2.19
N ASP A 287 21.30 22.42 -1.14
CA ASP A 287 20.64 21.78 0.00
C ASP A 287 19.21 21.30 -0.33
N LEU A 288 18.51 22.05 -1.17
CA LEU A 288 17.13 21.76 -1.58
C LEU A 288 17.02 21.61 -3.10
N ASN A 289 16.54 20.47 -3.53
CA ASN A 289 16.16 20.21 -4.92
C ASN A 289 14.68 19.91 -5.02
N THR A 290 14.04 20.42 -6.06
CA THR A 290 12.67 20.10 -6.41
C THR A 290 12.58 19.65 -7.87
N LEU A 291 11.63 18.75 -8.16
CA LEU A 291 11.40 18.26 -9.50
C LEU A 291 9.92 17.96 -9.74
N SER A 292 9.34 18.65 -10.70
CA SER A 292 8.01 18.34 -11.24
C SER A 292 8.14 17.47 -12.49
N ARG A 293 7.35 16.41 -12.59
CA ARG A 293 7.33 15.49 -13.73
C ARG A 293 5.92 15.26 -14.22
N ALA A 294 5.76 15.12 -15.54
CA ALA A 294 4.61 14.51 -16.17
C ALA A 294 5.06 13.23 -16.87
N SER A 295 4.36 12.13 -16.64
CA SER A 295 4.76 10.81 -17.12
C SER A 295 3.53 10.02 -17.57
N LEU A 296 3.73 9.08 -18.48
CA LEU A 296 2.79 8.00 -18.74
C LEU A 296 3.21 6.78 -17.92
N VAL A 297 2.24 6.15 -17.29
CA VAL A 297 2.42 4.95 -16.46
C VAL A 297 1.57 3.83 -17.04
N TYR A 298 2.17 2.66 -17.16
CA TYR A 298 1.51 1.43 -17.59
C TYR A 298 1.57 0.40 -16.48
N ASP A 299 0.40 -0.09 -16.05
CA ASP A 299 0.26 -1.17 -15.07
C ASP A 299 0.27 -2.53 -15.78
N PHE A 300 0.94 -3.55 -15.24
CA PHE A 300 0.98 -4.92 -15.78
C PHE A 300 1.07 -5.99 -14.68
#